data_23535497219bc27f7e8853d42f7b1a7b
#
_entry.id   23535497219bc27f7e8853d42f7b1a7b
#
_cell.length_a   1.000
_cell.length_b   1.000
_cell.length_c   1.000
_cell.angle_alpha   90.00
_cell.angle_beta   90.00
_cell.angle_gamma   90.00
#
_symmetry.space_group_name_H-M   'P 1'
#
loop_
_entity.id
_entity.type
_entity.pdbx_description
1 polymer ?
#
loop_
_entity_poly.entity_id
_entity_poly.type
_entity_poly.pdbx_seq_one_letter_code
_entity_poly.pdbx_strand_id
1 'polypeptide(L)'
;NKIVKDSIYILPESSFDLPGEIIVDNEDSTLFILSAPPIVGLLPKWLDEVEETPFKYSGISWWRPPLQWTATTNDRYYGKYIRSAFVIKSGDGSQTATWKVPVPEVGQYDLYYHVFKDDELRWNNNLQGEYHFKVKYGSEVEDAYVNLRKANEGWEQLGSYYFDSDTIRVVLTDECKLRSVTADAVKIVKRY
;
A
#
# COMPACT_ATOMS: atom_id res chain seq x y z
N ASN A 1 17.87 16.05 -41.47
CA ASN A 1 16.80 15.95 -40.45
C ASN A 1 17.43 15.46 -39.14
N LYS A 2 17.68 16.38 -38.19
CA LYS A 2 18.08 16.08 -36.83
C LYS A 2 16.81 15.79 -36.04
N ILE A 3 16.65 14.55 -35.58
CA ILE A 3 15.64 14.19 -34.60
C ILE A 3 16.15 14.75 -33.26
N VAL A 4 15.53 15.82 -32.78
CA VAL A 4 15.72 16.30 -31.42
C VAL A 4 15.00 15.30 -30.51
N LYS A 5 15.73 14.50 -29.75
CA LYS A 5 15.16 13.73 -28.66
C LYS A 5 14.84 14.72 -27.53
N ASP A 6 13.58 15.08 -27.41
CA ASP A 6 13.09 15.76 -26.19
C ASP A 6 13.29 14.81 -25.02
N SER A 7 14.26 15.12 -24.19
CA SER A 7 14.42 14.50 -22.90
C SER A 7 13.33 15.07 -22.00
N ILE A 8 12.30 14.27 -21.71
CA ILE A 8 11.37 14.59 -20.66
C ILE A 8 12.18 14.52 -19.36
N TYR A 9 12.48 15.67 -18.79
CA TYR A 9 13.00 15.76 -17.44
C TYR A 9 11.85 15.41 -16.49
N ILE A 10 11.84 14.18 -16.02
CA ILE A 10 11.03 13.81 -14.86
C ILE A 10 11.71 14.49 -13.68
N LEU A 11 11.09 15.54 -13.15
CA LEU A 11 11.53 16.13 -11.89
C LEU A 11 11.51 15.04 -10.82
N PRO A 12 12.57 14.91 -10.00
CA PRO A 12 12.56 13.93 -8.92
C PRO A 12 11.34 14.21 -8.02
N GLU A 13 10.61 13.18 -7.68
CA GLU A 13 9.35 13.23 -6.90
C GLU A 13 9.50 13.91 -5.52
N SER A 14 10.72 14.01 -5.01
CA SER A 14 11.07 14.64 -3.74
C SER A 14 10.77 16.14 -3.60
N SER A 15 10.35 16.83 -4.68
CA SER A 15 10.13 18.29 -4.63
C SER A 15 8.83 18.73 -3.95
N PHE A 16 7.99 17.80 -3.47
CA PHE A 16 6.70 18.10 -2.84
C PHE A 16 6.54 17.53 -1.43
N ASP A 17 7.53 16.76 -0.95
CA ASP A 17 7.52 16.25 0.41
C ASP A 17 7.98 17.36 1.35
N LEU A 18 7.38 17.43 2.52
CA LEU A 18 7.88 18.32 3.57
C LEU A 18 9.31 17.91 3.94
N PRO A 19 10.21 18.83 4.29
CA PRO A 19 11.55 18.49 4.71
C PRO A 19 11.50 17.43 5.83
N GLY A 20 12.11 16.26 5.60
CA GLY A 20 12.13 15.14 6.54
C GLY A 20 10.99 14.14 6.42
N GLU A 21 10.07 14.30 5.47
CA GLU A 21 9.07 13.29 5.11
C GLU A 21 9.49 12.51 3.87
N ILE A 22 9.27 11.20 3.89
CA ILE A 22 9.43 10.32 2.73
C ILE A 22 8.15 9.51 2.60
N ILE A 23 7.51 9.62 1.44
CA ILE A 23 6.27 8.93 1.13
C ILE A 23 6.52 7.94 0.00
N VAL A 24 6.05 6.72 0.15
CA VAL A 24 6.00 5.70 -0.90
C VAL A 24 4.55 5.35 -1.17
N ASP A 25 4.12 5.61 -2.39
CA ASP A 25 2.76 5.38 -2.87
C ASP A 25 2.64 4.03 -3.58
N ASN A 26 1.43 3.53 -3.72
CA ASN A 26 1.12 2.35 -4.54
C ASN A 26 1.40 2.56 -6.05
N GLU A 27 1.55 3.80 -6.51
CA GLU A 27 1.95 4.14 -7.88
C GLU A 27 3.46 4.08 -8.12
N ASP A 28 4.27 3.96 -7.07
CA ASP A 28 5.72 3.86 -7.13
C ASP A 28 6.16 2.44 -7.55
N SER A 29 6.09 2.14 -8.82
CA SER A 29 6.31 0.80 -9.40
C SER A 29 7.66 0.14 -9.05
N THR A 30 8.66 0.92 -8.64
CA THR A 30 9.98 0.44 -8.20
C THR A 30 10.05 0.15 -6.70
N LEU A 31 9.22 0.81 -5.92
CA LEU A 31 9.21 0.76 -4.46
C LEU A 31 8.01 0.00 -3.90
N PHE A 32 6.94 -0.15 -4.67
CA PHE A 32 5.75 -0.88 -4.29
C PHE A 32 5.66 -2.23 -4.99
N ILE A 33 5.41 -3.31 -4.24
CA ILE A 33 5.39 -4.69 -4.73
C ILE A 33 4.18 -5.42 -4.16
N LEU A 34 3.42 -6.07 -5.02
CA LEU A 34 2.35 -7.00 -4.63
C LEU A 34 2.85 -8.43 -4.68
N SER A 35 2.37 -9.29 -3.76
CA SER A 35 2.59 -10.72 -3.86
C SER A 35 1.91 -11.26 -5.13
N ALA A 36 2.57 -12.22 -5.78
CA ALA A 36 1.93 -12.97 -6.86
C ALA A 36 0.72 -13.75 -6.29
N PRO A 37 -0.37 -13.90 -7.07
CA PRO A 37 -1.47 -14.74 -6.65
C PRO A 37 -0.97 -16.17 -6.42
N PRO A 38 -1.53 -16.91 -5.44
CA PRO A 38 -1.16 -18.30 -5.21
C PRO A 38 -1.43 -19.09 -6.50
N ILE A 39 -0.45 -19.91 -6.91
CA ILE A 39 -0.64 -20.86 -8.00
C ILE A 39 -1.61 -21.92 -7.46
N VAL A 40 -2.89 -21.70 -7.63
CA VAL A 40 -3.92 -22.69 -7.30
C VAL A 40 -3.81 -23.81 -8.34
N GLY A 41 -3.31 -24.96 -7.88
CA GLY A 41 -2.84 -26.08 -8.63
C GLY A 41 -3.66 -26.55 -9.84
N LEU A 42 -2.93 -27.10 -10.82
CA LEU A 42 -3.36 -28.04 -11.88
C LEU A 42 -4.60 -27.71 -12.75
N LEU A 43 -5.15 -26.53 -12.66
CA LEU A 43 -6.11 -26.05 -13.65
C LEU A 43 -5.36 -25.68 -14.94
N PRO A 44 -5.84 -26.13 -16.12
CA PRO A 44 -5.18 -25.81 -17.38
C PRO A 44 -5.08 -24.29 -17.57
N LYS A 45 -3.93 -23.81 -18.04
CA LYS A 45 -3.64 -22.38 -18.31
C LYS A 45 -4.67 -21.64 -19.16
N TRP A 46 -5.57 -22.35 -19.85
CA TRP A 46 -6.63 -21.75 -20.65
C TRP A 46 -7.84 -21.24 -19.84
N LEU A 47 -7.90 -21.55 -18.52
CA LEU A 47 -8.87 -20.96 -17.60
C LEU A 47 -8.32 -19.70 -16.91
N ASP A 48 -7.04 -19.44 -17.04
CA ASP A 48 -6.34 -18.24 -16.53
C ASP A 48 -6.24 -17.10 -17.58
N GLU A 49 -7.03 -17.14 -18.63
CA GLU A 49 -7.33 -15.91 -19.36
C GLU A 49 -8.14 -15.01 -18.42
N VAL A 50 -7.45 -14.44 -17.44
CA VAL A 50 -7.84 -13.17 -16.84
C VAL A 50 -7.92 -12.22 -18.04
N GLU A 51 -9.14 -11.84 -18.45
CA GLU A 51 -9.31 -10.75 -19.41
C GLU A 51 -8.41 -9.62 -18.92
N GLU A 52 -7.31 -9.38 -19.62
CA GLU A 52 -6.51 -8.17 -19.43
C GLU A 52 -7.47 -7.02 -19.73
N THR A 53 -8.09 -6.52 -18.66
CA THR A 53 -8.92 -5.33 -18.80
C THR A 53 -7.98 -4.25 -19.31
N PRO A 54 -8.31 -3.56 -20.43
CA PRO A 54 -7.44 -2.55 -21.01
C PRO A 54 -7.27 -1.33 -20.09
N PHE A 55 -7.86 -1.36 -18.92
CA PHE A 55 -7.83 -0.30 -17.92
C PHE A 55 -7.06 -0.76 -16.68
N LYS A 56 -6.05 0.01 -16.29
CA LYS A 56 -5.27 -0.20 -15.06
C LYS A 56 -6.18 -0.19 -13.81
N TYR A 57 -7.20 0.67 -13.81
CA TYR A 57 -8.09 0.85 -12.67
C TYR A 57 -9.46 0.24 -12.93
N SER A 58 -9.95 -0.54 -11.98
CA SER A 58 -11.26 -1.15 -12.03
C SER A 58 -12.17 -0.60 -10.96
N GLY A 59 -13.46 -0.45 -11.27
CA GLY A 59 -14.46 -0.19 -10.25
C GLY A 59 -14.57 -1.40 -9.32
N ILE A 60 -14.49 -1.17 -8.00
CA ILE A 60 -14.58 -2.24 -7.00
C ILE A 60 -15.95 -2.17 -6.34
N SER A 61 -16.62 -3.34 -6.31
CA SER A 61 -17.81 -3.54 -5.50
C SER A 61 -17.39 -4.03 -4.11
N TRP A 62 -17.66 -3.26 -3.07
CA TRP A 62 -17.40 -3.65 -1.68
C TRP A 62 -18.16 -4.93 -1.26
N TRP A 63 -19.28 -5.27 -1.93
CA TRP A 63 -20.01 -6.53 -1.72
C TRP A 63 -19.27 -7.74 -2.30
N ARG A 64 -18.44 -7.52 -3.31
CA ARG A 64 -17.64 -8.55 -3.99
C ARG A 64 -16.23 -8.02 -4.21
N PRO A 65 -15.42 -7.94 -3.15
CA PRO A 65 -14.04 -7.52 -3.30
C PRO A 65 -13.27 -8.51 -4.17
N PRO A 66 -12.28 -8.03 -4.95
CA PRO A 66 -11.50 -8.86 -5.86
C PRO A 66 -10.66 -9.89 -5.10
N LEU A 67 -10.46 -11.06 -5.71
CA LEU A 67 -9.65 -12.15 -5.13
C LEU A 67 -8.14 -11.91 -5.30
N GLN A 68 -7.75 -10.97 -6.15
CA GLN A 68 -6.38 -10.56 -6.41
C GLN A 68 -6.25 -9.06 -6.18
N TRP A 69 -5.04 -8.60 -5.85
CA TRP A 69 -4.77 -7.16 -5.73
C TRP A 69 -5.18 -6.44 -7.00
N THR A 70 -6.16 -5.58 -6.91
CA THR A 70 -6.76 -4.85 -8.04
C THR A 70 -6.69 -3.35 -7.79
N ALA A 71 -6.14 -2.62 -8.77
CA ALA A 71 -6.03 -1.18 -8.69
C ALA A 71 -7.40 -0.51 -8.86
N THR A 72 -7.68 0.47 -8.01
CA THR A 72 -8.91 1.27 -8.04
C THR A 72 -8.61 2.72 -7.69
N THR A 73 -9.53 3.62 -8.01
CA THR A 73 -9.42 5.06 -7.71
C THR A 73 -10.53 5.51 -6.78
N ASN A 74 -10.19 6.42 -5.86
CA ASN A 74 -11.14 7.09 -4.99
C ASN A 74 -10.56 8.45 -4.56
N ASP A 75 -11.39 9.47 -4.37
CA ASP A 75 -10.98 10.82 -3.96
C ASP A 75 -10.40 10.88 -2.53
N ARG A 76 -10.61 9.84 -1.73
CA ARG A 76 -10.10 9.71 -0.36
C ARG A 76 -8.79 8.92 -0.26
N TYR A 77 -8.30 8.32 -1.36
CA TYR A 77 -6.98 7.69 -1.39
C TYR A 77 -5.88 8.75 -1.44
N TYR A 78 -4.68 8.36 -1.00
CA TYR A 78 -3.50 9.15 -1.25
C TYR A 78 -3.17 9.14 -2.74
N GLY A 79 -2.45 10.12 -3.19
CA GLY A 79 -1.90 10.19 -4.54
C GLY A 79 -1.64 11.61 -4.98
N LYS A 80 -0.47 11.82 -5.53
CA LYS A 80 -0.03 13.12 -6.03
C LYS A 80 -0.70 13.52 -7.33
N TYR A 81 -0.83 12.55 -8.25
CA TYR A 81 -1.43 12.74 -9.57
C TYR A 81 -2.69 11.92 -9.74
N ILE A 82 -2.68 10.69 -9.26
CA ILE A 82 -3.80 9.77 -9.30
C ILE A 82 -4.03 9.29 -7.88
N ARG A 83 -5.23 9.51 -7.37
CA ARG A 83 -5.65 8.97 -6.07
C ARG A 83 -6.12 7.55 -6.28
N SER A 84 -5.23 6.61 -6.05
CA SER A 84 -5.45 5.19 -6.29
C SER A 84 -5.00 4.36 -5.09
N ALA A 85 -5.47 3.12 -5.03
CA ALA A 85 -5.02 2.10 -4.10
C ALA A 85 -5.20 0.72 -4.73
N PHE A 86 -4.56 -0.29 -4.15
CA PHE A 86 -4.88 -1.68 -4.47
C PHE A 86 -5.79 -2.27 -3.40
N VAL A 87 -6.79 -3.00 -3.83
CA VAL A 87 -7.75 -3.65 -2.94
C VAL A 87 -7.78 -5.15 -3.21
N ILE A 88 -7.89 -5.93 -2.14
CA ILE A 88 -8.05 -7.38 -2.19
C ILE A 88 -9.11 -7.82 -1.18
N LYS A 89 -9.77 -8.93 -1.44
CA LYS A 89 -10.59 -9.63 -0.44
C LYS A 89 -9.72 -10.08 0.73
N SER A 90 -10.20 -9.89 1.96
CA SER A 90 -9.50 -10.38 3.14
C SER A 90 -9.30 -11.88 3.10
N GLY A 91 -8.13 -12.31 3.53
CA GLY A 91 -7.66 -13.69 3.49
C GLY A 91 -6.99 -14.12 4.80
N ASP A 92 -6.02 -15.01 4.68
CA ASP A 92 -5.28 -15.65 5.77
C ASP A 92 -3.88 -15.05 6.02
N GLY A 93 -3.55 -13.93 5.40
CA GLY A 93 -2.24 -13.29 5.49
C GLY A 93 -1.24 -13.74 4.41
N SER A 94 -1.66 -14.62 3.49
CA SER A 94 -0.78 -15.13 2.43
C SER A 94 -0.52 -14.13 1.30
N GLN A 95 -1.45 -13.21 1.07
CA GLN A 95 -1.31 -12.16 0.08
C GLN A 95 -0.81 -10.87 0.74
N THR A 96 0.17 -10.22 0.11
CA THR A 96 0.82 -9.06 0.71
C THR A 96 1.01 -7.90 -0.28
N ALA A 97 0.95 -6.69 0.25
CA ALA A 97 1.44 -5.47 -0.38
C ALA A 97 2.66 -4.97 0.39
N THR A 98 3.73 -4.64 -0.31
CA THR A 98 5.03 -4.26 0.30
C THR A 98 5.50 -2.94 -0.26
N TRP A 99 5.78 -1.98 0.63
CA TRP A 99 6.48 -0.74 0.33
C TRP A 99 7.94 -0.87 0.76
N LYS A 100 8.86 -0.58 -0.16
CA LYS A 100 10.29 -0.39 0.11
C LYS A 100 10.52 1.10 0.35
N VAL A 101 10.71 1.48 1.60
CA VAL A 101 10.86 2.89 1.97
C VAL A 101 12.35 3.19 2.15
N PRO A 102 12.93 4.11 1.35
CA PRO A 102 14.32 4.53 1.54
C PRO A 102 14.45 5.31 2.85
N VAL A 103 15.55 5.06 3.56
CA VAL A 103 15.91 5.76 4.80
C VAL A 103 17.20 6.54 4.53
N PRO A 104 17.15 7.86 4.34
CA PRO A 104 18.31 8.64 3.90
C PRO A 104 19.39 8.78 4.97
N GLU A 105 19.02 8.70 6.24
CA GLU A 105 19.92 8.87 7.36
C GLU A 105 19.52 7.95 8.51
N VAL A 106 20.50 7.42 9.20
CA VAL A 106 20.28 6.66 10.44
C VAL A 106 19.59 7.54 11.50
N GLY A 107 18.59 7.00 12.19
CA GLY A 107 17.90 7.78 13.22
C GLY A 107 16.52 7.26 13.60
N GLN A 108 15.85 8.06 14.43
CA GLN A 108 14.50 7.78 14.90
C GLN A 108 13.49 8.31 13.89
N TYR A 109 12.51 7.48 13.53
CA TYR A 109 11.44 7.83 12.60
C TYR A 109 10.07 7.43 13.14
N ASP A 110 9.07 8.25 12.83
CA ASP A 110 7.67 7.86 12.95
C ASP A 110 7.20 7.31 11.60
N LEU A 111 6.59 6.13 11.63
CA LEU A 111 6.03 5.46 10.47
C LEU A 111 4.51 5.62 10.46
N TYR A 112 3.95 5.98 9.32
CA TYR A 112 2.51 6.18 9.10
C TYR A 112 2.02 5.35 7.92
N TYR A 113 0.74 5.04 7.97
CA TYR A 113 -0.03 4.46 6.87
C TYR A 113 -1.21 5.37 6.53
N HIS A 114 -1.53 5.50 5.24
CA HIS A 114 -2.70 6.26 4.80
C HIS A 114 -3.96 5.40 4.86
N VAL A 115 -4.83 5.72 5.82
CA VAL A 115 -6.05 4.97 6.13
C VAL A 115 -7.19 5.43 5.26
N PHE A 116 -7.79 4.48 4.55
CA PHE A 116 -9.08 4.61 3.90
C PHE A 116 -10.14 3.89 4.74
N LYS A 117 -11.24 4.58 5.06
CA LYS A 117 -12.38 3.98 5.77
C LYS A 117 -13.46 3.59 4.78
N ASP A 118 -13.57 2.30 4.54
CA ASP A 118 -14.64 1.73 3.73
C ASP A 118 -16.03 1.97 4.36
N ASP A 119 -17.06 2.04 3.54
CA ASP A 119 -18.43 2.20 3.98
C ASP A 119 -18.91 1.02 4.84
N GLU A 120 -18.32 -0.17 4.71
CA GLU A 120 -18.59 -1.32 5.59
C GLU A 120 -18.37 -0.98 7.07
N LEU A 121 -17.31 -0.23 7.38
CA LEU A 121 -17.05 0.24 8.75
C LEU A 121 -18.11 1.21 9.30
N ARG A 122 -18.78 1.93 8.41
CA ARG A 122 -19.85 2.88 8.78
C ARG A 122 -21.17 2.18 9.14
N TRP A 123 -21.46 1.06 8.48
CA TRP A 123 -22.75 0.36 8.63
C TRP A 123 -22.72 -0.77 9.65
N ASN A 124 -21.56 -1.38 9.92
CA ASN A 124 -21.43 -2.52 10.82
C ASN A 124 -20.60 -2.20 12.06
N ASN A 125 -21.27 -1.80 13.13
CA ASN A 125 -20.63 -1.44 14.41
C ASN A 125 -19.91 -2.59 15.13
N ASN A 126 -20.13 -3.83 14.75
CA ASN A 126 -19.57 -5.01 15.42
C ASN A 126 -18.28 -5.53 14.74
N LEU A 127 -17.94 -5.06 13.55
CA LEU A 127 -16.72 -5.48 12.86
C LEU A 127 -15.49 -4.82 13.47
N GLN A 128 -14.53 -5.63 13.87
CA GLN A 128 -13.19 -5.17 14.24
C GLN A 128 -12.32 -5.20 12.98
N GLY A 129 -12.18 -4.02 12.35
CA GLY A 129 -11.25 -3.84 11.22
C GLY A 129 -9.86 -3.54 11.75
N GLU A 130 -8.99 -4.53 11.74
CA GLU A 130 -7.61 -4.35 12.12
C GLU A 130 -6.73 -4.83 10.97
N TYR A 131 -5.91 -3.92 10.46
CA TYR A 131 -4.90 -4.26 9.46
C TYR A 131 -3.63 -4.71 10.14
N HIS A 132 -3.03 -5.78 9.64
CA HIS A 132 -1.80 -6.36 10.14
C HIS A 132 -0.63 -6.00 9.22
N PHE A 133 0.35 -5.31 9.77
CA PHE A 133 1.59 -4.92 9.12
C PHE A 133 2.77 -5.65 9.73
N LYS A 134 3.80 -5.89 8.91
CA LYS A 134 5.13 -6.32 9.33
C LYS A 134 6.14 -5.27 8.89
N VAL A 135 6.80 -4.63 9.84
CA VAL A 135 7.87 -3.66 9.60
C VAL A 135 9.19 -4.39 9.66
N LYS A 136 9.94 -4.42 8.55
CA LYS A 136 11.20 -5.15 8.40
C LYS A 136 12.34 -4.16 8.17
N TYR A 137 13.34 -4.18 9.05
CA TYR A 137 14.53 -3.33 8.98
C TYR A 137 15.73 -4.06 9.55
N GLY A 138 16.89 -3.97 8.86
CA GLY A 138 18.05 -4.79 9.18
C GLY A 138 17.69 -6.28 9.24
N SER A 139 17.93 -6.92 10.39
CA SER A 139 17.54 -8.31 10.68
C SER A 139 16.23 -8.44 11.44
N GLU A 140 15.61 -7.32 11.82
CA GLU A 140 14.44 -7.30 12.68
C GLU A 140 13.13 -7.29 11.87
N VAL A 141 12.09 -7.86 12.48
CA VAL A 141 10.72 -7.86 11.96
C VAL A 141 9.81 -7.59 13.16
N GLU A 142 9.06 -6.51 13.09
CA GLU A 142 8.07 -6.16 14.10
C GLU A 142 6.67 -6.15 13.51
N ASP A 143 5.71 -6.67 14.27
CA ASP A 143 4.30 -6.60 13.90
C ASP A 143 3.71 -5.27 14.37
N ALA A 144 2.94 -4.63 13.48
CA ALA A 144 2.20 -3.42 13.78
C ALA A 144 0.74 -3.56 13.33
N TYR A 145 -0.18 -2.89 14.02
CA TYR A 145 -1.60 -3.04 13.77
C TYR A 145 -2.28 -1.68 13.69
N VAL A 146 -3.18 -1.52 12.73
CA VAL A 146 -4.07 -0.37 12.64
C VAL A 146 -5.50 -0.80 12.87
N ASN A 147 -6.08 -0.31 13.95
CA ASN A 147 -7.51 -0.49 14.19
C ASN A 147 -8.30 0.59 13.43
N LEU A 148 -8.86 0.23 12.28
CA LEU A 148 -9.54 1.15 11.38
C LEU A 148 -10.76 1.86 12.01
N ARG A 149 -11.32 1.32 13.09
CA ARG A 149 -12.41 2.01 13.81
C ARG A 149 -11.91 3.19 14.60
N LYS A 150 -10.77 3.00 15.27
CA LYS A 150 -10.16 4.03 16.13
C LYS A 150 -9.35 5.03 15.33
N ALA A 151 -8.69 4.55 14.27
CA ALA A 151 -7.88 5.38 13.39
C ALA A 151 -8.69 6.52 12.76
N ASN A 152 -8.06 7.63 12.48
CA ASN A 152 -8.61 8.66 11.62
C ASN A 152 -8.44 8.29 10.14
N GLU A 153 -9.26 8.85 9.27
CA GLU A 153 -9.03 8.77 7.82
C GLU A 153 -7.83 9.64 7.46
N GLY A 154 -6.97 9.19 6.56
CA GLY A 154 -5.71 9.82 6.23
C GLY A 154 -4.53 9.20 6.99
N TRP A 155 -3.50 9.98 7.33
CA TRP A 155 -2.29 9.48 7.94
C TRP A 155 -2.49 9.03 9.40
N GLU A 156 -2.32 7.76 9.66
CA GLU A 156 -2.37 7.14 10.99
C GLU A 156 -1.01 6.53 11.34
N GLN A 157 -0.54 6.77 12.55
CA GLN A 157 0.77 6.29 12.99
C GLN A 157 0.77 4.79 13.25
N LEU A 158 1.68 4.06 12.59
CA LEU A 158 1.95 2.64 12.84
C LEU A 158 2.86 2.42 14.04
N GLY A 159 3.84 3.31 14.22
CA GLY A 159 4.83 3.21 15.29
C GLY A 159 5.98 4.19 15.14
N SER A 160 6.94 4.10 16.08
CA SER A 160 8.18 4.87 16.06
C SER A 160 9.34 3.90 16.15
N TYR A 161 10.28 3.96 15.21
CA TYR A 161 11.35 3.00 15.00
C TYR A 161 12.69 3.69 14.89
N TYR A 162 13.75 3.01 15.31
CA TYR A 162 15.12 3.43 15.03
C TYR A 162 15.64 2.65 13.83
N PHE A 163 15.89 3.34 12.71
CA PHE A 163 16.40 2.72 11.51
C PHE A 163 17.88 3.00 11.34
N ASP A 164 18.66 1.92 11.20
CA ASP A 164 20.10 1.92 10.92
C ASP A 164 20.43 1.38 9.53
N SER A 165 19.42 1.01 8.76
CA SER A 165 19.51 0.54 7.39
C SER A 165 19.08 1.63 6.41
N ASP A 166 19.57 1.57 5.18
CA ASP A 166 19.24 2.50 4.09
C ASP A 166 17.83 2.28 3.49
N THR A 167 17.20 1.17 3.83
CA THR A 167 15.88 0.78 3.31
C THR A 167 15.15 -0.07 4.33
N ILE A 168 13.87 0.22 4.52
CA ILE A 168 12.96 -0.63 5.28
C ILE A 168 11.87 -1.19 4.37
N ARG A 169 11.20 -2.25 4.83
CA ARG A 169 10.02 -2.82 4.15
C ARG A 169 8.84 -2.80 5.08
N VAL A 170 7.77 -2.15 4.63
CA VAL A 170 6.47 -2.17 5.30
C VAL A 170 5.58 -3.13 4.52
N VAL A 171 5.13 -4.20 5.16
CA VAL A 171 4.36 -5.27 4.53
C VAL A 171 2.97 -5.29 5.15
N LEU A 172 1.94 -4.98 4.35
CA LEU A 172 0.55 -5.18 4.72
C LEU A 172 0.12 -6.57 4.27
N THR A 173 -0.49 -7.34 5.15
CA THR A 173 -1.07 -8.65 4.84
C THR A 173 -2.55 -8.53 4.49
N ASP A 174 -3.11 -9.50 3.78
CA ASP A 174 -4.55 -9.58 3.53
C ASP A 174 -5.35 -10.11 4.73
N GLU A 175 -4.67 -10.40 5.85
CA GLU A 175 -5.33 -10.82 7.09
C GLU A 175 -6.13 -9.68 7.71
N CYS A 176 -7.45 -9.79 7.64
CA CYS A 176 -8.36 -8.80 8.23
C CYS A 176 -9.75 -9.42 8.47
N LYS A 177 -10.46 -8.92 9.48
CA LYS A 177 -11.86 -9.30 9.76
C LYS A 177 -12.88 -8.50 8.94
N LEU A 178 -12.46 -7.50 8.21
CA LEU A 178 -13.28 -6.82 7.20
C LEU A 178 -13.39 -7.68 5.93
N ARG A 179 -14.20 -7.26 4.97
CA ARG A 179 -14.33 -7.96 3.69
C ARG A 179 -13.14 -7.77 2.78
N SER A 180 -12.46 -6.63 2.89
CA SER A 180 -11.34 -6.27 2.03
C SER A 180 -10.25 -5.55 2.80
N VAL A 181 -9.05 -5.62 2.23
CA VAL A 181 -7.86 -4.88 2.65
C VAL A 181 -7.48 -3.93 1.53
N THR A 182 -7.16 -2.70 1.90
CA THR A 182 -6.74 -1.65 0.98
C THR A 182 -5.27 -1.34 1.19
N ALA A 183 -4.44 -1.35 0.15
CA ALA A 183 -3.05 -0.96 0.15
C ALA A 183 -2.93 0.40 -0.57
N ASP A 184 -2.65 1.45 0.18
CA ASP A 184 -2.58 2.84 -0.28
C ASP A 184 -1.13 3.34 -0.22
N ALA A 185 -0.77 4.16 0.77
CA ALA A 185 0.56 4.75 0.89
C ALA A 185 1.12 4.62 2.31
N VAL A 186 2.45 4.63 2.42
CA VAL A 186 3.18 4.71 3.69
C VAL A 186 4.09 5.93 3.71
N LYS A 187 4.35 6.45 4.92
CA LYS A 187 5.18 7.63 5.13
C LYS A 187 6.09 7.42 6.33
N ILE A 188 7.35 7.84 6.23
CA ILE A 188 8.23 8.02 7.38
C ILE A 188 8.55 9.48 7.59
N VAL A 189 8.67 9.88 8.85
CA VAL A 189 9.03 11.25 9.27
C VAL A 189 10.16 11.16 10.28
N LYS A 190 11.29 11.83 9.98
CA LYS A 190 12.44 11.83 10.89
C LYS A 190 12.12 12.63 12.16
N ARG A 191 12.46 12.07 13.33
CA ARG A 191 12.42 12.78 14.61
C ARG A 191 13.78 13.44 14.86
N TYR A 192 13.76 14.68 15.28
CA TYR A 192 14.93 15.48 15.64
C TYR A 192 15.05 15.62 17.15
#